data_f5f2b1cf6f0965ff0e86460b0da45b67
#
_entry.id   f5f2b1cf6f0965ff0e86460b0da45b67
#
_cell.length_a   1.000
_cell.length_b   1.000
_cell.length_c   1.000
_cell.angle_alpha   90.00
_cell.angle_beta   90.00
_cell.angle_gamma   90.00
#
_symmetry.space_group_name_H-M   'P 1'
#
loop_
_entity.id
_entity.type
_entity.pdbx_description
1 polymer ?
#
loop_
_entity_poly.entity_id
_entity_poly.type
_entity_poly.pdbx_seq_one_letter_code
_entity_poly.pdbx_strand_id
1 'polypeptide(L)'
;ARLASRLTVTLNLSETGDLRLGQSTVARELSFPYTPKLRLRIAGRGADSLALARLAMASGIQTELQLRDGIDIQDAQQLGIDQVTKLTVPTSLPELNDDPWTAFLLAFHDVDWEQQLLAQALNGPAFYIGAVGSKKTHARRCEGLRKVGFTERQINRVRGPVGLIPSMRDASMLAVSVLAEIVEAYQSKVQFHPAHFY
;
A
#
# COMPACT_ATOMS: atom_id res chain seq x y z
N ALA A 1 -16.27 -15.66 -6.15
CA ALA A 1 -16.23 -15.25 -4.72
C ALA A 1 -14.80 -15.04 -4.21
N ARG A 2 -13.87 -16.01 -4.32
CA ARG A 2 -12.49 -15.87 -3.78
C ARG A 2 -11.64 -14.79 -4.45
N LEU A 3 -11.83 -14.52 -5.74
CA LEU A 3 -11.14 -13.41 -6.45
C LEU A 3 -11.60 -12.04 -5.93
N ALA A 4 -12.88 -11.91 -5.60
CA ALA A 4 -13.43 -10.69 -5.01
C ALA A 4 -12.93 -10.45 -3.57
N SER A 5 -12.57 -11.50 -2.83
CA SER A 5 -12.01 -11.40 -1.47
C SER A 5 -10.50 -11.11 -1.44
N ARG A 6 -9.87 -10.90 -2.60
CA ARG A 6 -8.42 -10.61 -2.73
C ARG A 6 -7.52 -11.61 -2.01
N LEU A 7 -7.87 -12.90 -2.10
CA LEU A 7 -7.04 -13.99 -1.61
C LEU A 7 -6.23 -14.60 -2.76
N THR A 8 -5.04 -15.05 -2.47
CA THR A 8 -4.25 -15.84 -3.42
C THR A 8 -4.96 -17.16 -3.68
N VAL A 9 -5.03 -17.56 -4.95
CA VAL A 9 -5.68 -18.79 -5.38
C VAL A 9 -4.82 -19.45 -6.44
N THR A 10 -4.67 -20.78 -6.37
CA THR A 10 -4.09 -21.57 -7.46
C THR A 10 -5.22 -22.22 -8.26
N LEU A 11 -5.21 -22.06 -9.56
CA LEU A 11 -6.07 -22.74 -10.50
C LEU A 11 -5.28 -23.91 -11.09
N ASN A 12 -5.79 -25.12 -10.96
CA ASN A 12 -5.17 -26.33 -11.51
C ASN A 12 -6.00 -26.86 -12.68
N LEU A 13 -5.35 -27.16 -13.77
CA LEU A 13 -5.95 -27.75 -14.97
C LEU A 13 -5.44 -29.17 -15.15
N SER A 14 -6.32 -30.15 -15.13
CA SER A 14 -5.99 -31.55 -15.42
C SER A 14 -5.78 -31.81 -16.90
N GLU A 15 -5.15 -32.93 -17.24
CA GLU A 15 -5.02 -33.40 -18.64
C GLU A 15 -6.38 -33.65 -19.30
N THR A 16 -7.44 -33.90 -18.52
CA THR A 16 -8.82 -34.08 -18.99
C THR A 16 -9.57 -32.78 -19.19
N GLY A 17 -8.96 -31.61 -18.89
CA GLY A 17 -9.58 -30.28 -19.03
C GLY A 17 -10.39 -29.84 -17.80
N ASP A 18 -10.33 -30.58 -16.70
CA ASP A 18 -11.04 -30.19 -15.46
C ASP A 18 -10.29 -29.08 -14.75
N LEU A 19 -11.01 -28.03 -14.33
CA LEU A 19 -10.48 -26.91 -13.54
C LEU A 19 -10.81 -27.07 -12.06
N ARG A 20 -9.77 -26.96 -11.22
CA ARG A 20 -9.89 -27.01 -9.75
C ARG A 20 -9.21 -25.82 -9.08
N LEU A 21 -9.79 -25.37 -7.96
CA LEU A 21 -9.22 -24.31 -7.13
C LEU A 21 -8.57 -24.93 -5.89
N GLY A 22 -7.34 -24.53 -5.57
CA GLY A 22 -6.61 -24.95 -4.38
C GLY A 22 -5.23 -25.51 -4.70
N GLN A 23 -4.62 -26.20 -3.75
CA GLN A 23 -3.33 -26.89 -4.00
C GLN A 23 -3.58 -28.13 -4.85
N SER A 24 -2.70 -28.35 -5.85
CA SER A 24 -2.70 -29.59 -6.63
C SER A 24 -2.24 -30.73 -5.74
N THR A 25 -2.99 -31.83 -5.78
CA THR A 25 -2.65 -33.11 -5.13
C THR A 25 -2.36 -34.19 -6.13
N VAL A 26 -2.40 -33.86 -7.43
CA VAL A 26 -2.29 -34.83 -8.54
C VAL A 26 -1.06 -34.50 -9.38
N ALA A 27 -0.21 -35.48 -9.62
CA ALA A 27 0.87 -35.39 -10.59
C ALA A 27 0.28 -35.17 -12.00
N ARG A 28 0.81 -34.19 -12.76
CA ARG A 28 0.39 -33.80 -14.11
C ARG A 28 -0.80 -32.84 -14.20
N GLU A 29 -1.01 -31.97 -13.23
CA GLU A 29 -1.86 -30.79 -13.37
C GLU A 29 -1.00 -29.55 -13.72
N LEU A 30 -1.50 -28.70 -14.62
CA LEU A 30 -0.94 -27.37 -14.83
C LEU A 30 -1.48 -26.43 -13.77
N SER A 31 -0.58 -25.83 -13.00
CA SER A 31 -0.95 -24.92 -11.91
C SER A 31 -0.73 -23.46 -12.30
N PHE A 32 -1.78 -22.66 -12.18
CA PHE A 32 -1.78 -21.22 -12.46
C PHE A 32 -2.00 -20.46 -11.17
N PRO A 33 -0.96 -19.94 -10.51
CA PRO A 33 -1.12 -19.13 -9.32
C PRO A 33 -1.73 -17.77 -9.69
N TYR A 34 -2.77 -17.37 -8.99
CA TYR A 34 -3.36 -16.05 -9.06
C TYR A 34 -2.99 -15.26 -7.82
N THR A 35 -2.31 -14.14 -8.01
CA THR A 35 -1.96 -13.19 -6.95
C THR A 35 -2.78 -11.93 -7.13
N PRO A 36 -3.43 -11.42 -6.06
CA PRO A 36 -4.16 -10.16 -6.13
C PRO A 36 -3.27 -9.00 -6.57
N LYS A 37 -3.80 -8.13 -7.43
CA LYS A 37 -3.07 -6.94 -7.88
C LYS A 37 -2.72 -6.03 -6.70
N LEU A 38 -1.61 -5.31 -6.82
CA LEU A 38 -1.24 -4.24 -5.89
C LEU A 38 -2.40 -3.25 -5.71
N ARG A 39 -2.69 -2.91 -4.46
CA ARG A 39 -3.53 -1.78 -4.07
C ARG A 39 -2.68 -0.77 -3.31
N LEU A 40 -2.87 0.51 -3.58
CA LEU A 40 -2.17 1.59 -2.92
C LEU A 40 -3.17 2.48 -2.17
N ARG A 41 -3.03 2.57 -0.86
CA ARG A 41 -3.74 3.52 -0.01
C ARG A 41 -2.78 4.65 0.38
N ILE A 42 -3.13 5.88 0.05
CA ILE A 42 -2.35 7.07 0.33
C ILE A 42 -3.12 7.93 1.34
N ALA A 43 -2.53 8.20 2.50
CA ALA A 43 -3.03 9.22 3.42
C ALA A 43 -2.10 10.42 3.36
N GLY A 44 -2.64 11.59 2.96
CA GLY A 44 -1.78 12.73 2.71
C GLY A 44 -2.50 14.04 2.47
N ARG A 45 -1.75 14.99 1.90
CA ARG A 45 -2.23 16.30 1.45
C ARG A 45 -1.37 16.83 0.32
N GLY A 46 -1.95 17.73 -0.49
CA GLY A 46 -1.26 18.52 -1.49
C GLY A 46 -0.68 17.72 -2.65
N ALA A 47 0.24 18.37 -3.37
CA ALA A 47 0.75 17.92 -4.65
C ALA A 47 1.41 16.52 -4.62
N ASP A 48 2.12 16.16 -3.54
CA ASP A 48 2.79 14.86 -3.44
C ASP A 48 1.78 13.71 -3.47
N SER A 49 0.68 13.83 -2.70
CA SER A 49 -0.37 12.80 -2.64
C SER A 49 -1.09 12.67 -3.98
N LEU A 50 -1.40 13.77 -4.63
CA LEU A 50 -2.09 13.79 -5.91
C LEU A 50 -1.22 13.27 -7.05
N ALA A 51 0.07 13.64 -7.09
CA ALA A 51 1.01 13.13 -8.09
C ALA A 51 1.20 11.61 -7.97
N LEU A 52 1.35 11.10 -6.75
CA LEU A 52 1.44 9.66 -6.47
C LEU A 52 0.18 8.91 -6.90
N ALA A 53 -0.99 9.42 -6.53
CA ALA A 53 -2.26 8.79 -6.88
C ALA A 53 -2.46 8.77 -8.40
N ARG A 54 -2.21 9.89 -9.08
CA ARG A 54 -2.31 10.00 -10.54
C ARG A 54 -1.41 9.01 -11.26
N LEU A 55 -0.14 8.91 -10.83
CA LEU A 55 0.81 7.98 -11.43
C LEU A 55 0.42 6.52 -11.18
N ALA A 56 0.01 6.17 -9.95
CA ALA A 56 -0.44 4.83 -9.60
C ALA A 56 -1.65 4.40 -10.44
N MET A 57 -2.65 5.25 -10.58
CA MET A 57 -3.82 4.99 -11.42
C MET A 57 -3.46 4.82 -12.89
N ALA A 58 -2.60 5.67 -13.43
CA ALA A 58 -2.10 5.55 -14.80
C ALA A 58 -1.33 4.24 -15.05
N SER A 59 -0.76 3.67 -13.98
CA SER A 59 -0.10 2.35 -13.99
C SER A 59 -1.06 1.18 -13.74
N GLY A 60 -2.39 1.41 -13.67
CA GLY A 60 -3.40 0.39 -13.43
C GLY A 60 -3.46 -0.13 -12.00
N ILE A 61 -2.87 0.58 -11.04
CA ILE A 61 -2.89 0.25 -9.62
C ILE A 61 -4.18 0.80 -8.99
N GLN A 62 -4.93 -0.06 -8.31
CA GLN A 62 -6.10 0.38 -7.54
C GLN A 62 -5.64 1.32 -6.43
N THR A 63 -6.10 2.57 -6.48
CA THR A 63 -5.65 3.63 -5.59
C THR A 63 -6.79 4.17 -4.76
N GLU A 64 -6.55 4.34 -3.46
CA GLU A 64 -7.45 4.96 -2.48
C GLU A 64 -6.75 6.14 -1.84
N LEU A 65 -7.41 7.30 -1.80
CA LEU A 65 -6.92 8.50 -1.14
C LEU A 65 -7.65 8.77 0.17
N GLN A 66 -6.90 9.11 1.20
CA GLN A 66 -7.40 9.64 2.45
C GLN A 66 -6.87 11.07 2.61
N LEU A 67 -7.75 12.06 2.43
CA LEU A 67 -7.41 13.48 2.37
C LEU A 67 -8.15 14.27 3.43
N ARG A 68 -7.51 15.31 3.98
CA ARG A 68 -8.10 16.22 4.96
C ARG A 68 -8.76 17.43 4.31
N ASP A 69 -8.04 18.06 3.38
CA ASP A 69 -8.37 19.37 2.87
C ASP A 69 -9.37 19.27 1.70
N GLY A 70 -10.40 20.12 1.72
CA GLY A 70 -11.46 20.09 0.70
C GLY A 70 -10.96 20.42 -0.71
N ILE A 71 -9.92 21.25 -0.83
CA ILE A 71 -9.28 21.57 -2.12
C ILE A 71 -8.64 20.31 -2.70
N ASP A 72 -7.83 19.59 -1.90
CA ASP A 72 -7.19 18.35 -2.35
C ASP A 72 -8.22 17.28 -2.76
N ILE A 73 -9.39 17.24 -2.09
CA ILE A 73 -10.48 16.33 -2.43
C ILE A 73 -11.09 16.71 -3.80
N GLN A 74 -11.32 17.99 -4.05
CA GLN A 74 -11.83 18.47 -5.33
C GLN A 74 -10.84 18.18 -6.47
N ASP A 75 -9.55 18.44 -6.24
CA ASP A 75 -8.49 18.16 -7.21
C ASP A 75 -8.40 16.65 -7.51
N ALA A 76 -8.51 15.80 -6.49
CA ALA A 76 -8.54 14.36 -6.65
C ALA A 76 -9.73 13.90 -7.50
N GLN A 77 -10.92 14.46 -7.28
CA GLN A 77 -12.12 14.17 -8.08
C GLN A 77 -11.96 14.61 -9.54
N GLN A 78 -11.37 15.79 -9.78
CA GLN A 78 -11.07 16.26 -11.14
C GLN A 78 -10.06 15.37 -11.87
N LEU A 79 -9.17 14.69 -11.14
CA LEU A 79 -8.24 13.69 -11.68
C LEU A 79 -8.90 12.33 -11.93
N GLY A 80 -10.19 12.19 -11.64
CA GLY A 80 -10.94 10.93 -11.81
C GLY A 80 -10.63 9.89 -10.72
N ILE A 81 -10.20 10.32 -9.54
CA ILE A 81 -9.97 9.43 -8.40
C ILE A 81 -11.29 9.26 -7.64
N ASP A 82 -11.96 8.14 -7.84
CA ASP A 82 -13.28 7.89 -7.25
C ASP A 82 -13.20 7.45 -5.78
N GLN A 83 -12.10 6.83 -5.37
CA GLN A 83 -11.90 6.30 -4.04
C GLN A 83 -11.23 7.34 -3.14
N VAL A 84 -12.00 8.34 -2.71
CA VAL A 84 -11.52 9.41 -1.83
C VAL A 84 -12.30 9.40 -0.51
N THR A 85 -11.57 9.28 0.61
CA THR A 85 -12.12 9.35 1.96
C THR A 85 -11.66 10.62 2.65
N LYS A 86 -12.59 11.40 3.19
CA LYS A 86 -12.27 12.60 3.97
C LYS A 86 -11.83 12.23 5.39
N LEU A 87 -10.66 12.69 5.78
CA LEU A 87 -10.17 12.63 7.16
C LEU A 87 -10.67 13.85 7.94
N THR A 88 -11.36 13.64 9.06
CA THR A 88 -11.99 14.72 9.84
C THR A 88 -11.23 15.04 11.11
N VAL A 89 -10.89 14.03 11.91
CA VAL A 89 -10.14 14.17 13.16
C VAL A 89 -9.15 13.00 13.32
N PRO A 90 -7.93 13.23 13.86
CA PRO A 90 -6.91 12.19 14.00
C PRO A 90 -7.35 11.02 14.89
N THR A 91 -8.20 11.28 15.89
CA THR A 91 -8.66 10.28 16.87
C THR A 91 -9.81 9.41 16.38
N SER A 92 -10.36 9.70 15.19
CA SER A 92 -11.46 8.93 14.58
C SER A 92 -11.15 8.68 13.11
N LEU A 93 -10.24 7.73 12.87
CA LEU A 93 -9.87 7.32 11.52
C LEU A 93 -10.94 6.40 10.92
N PRO A 94 -11.14 6.42 9.59
CA PRO A 94 -12.00 5.46 8.89
C PRO A 94 -11.53 4.02 9.13
N GLU A 95 -12.46 3.07 9.06
CA GLU A 95 -12.10 1.66 9.08
C GLU A 95 -11.18 1.30 7.91
N LEU A 96 -10.23 0.41 8.17
CA LEU A 96 -9.30 -0.07 7.15
C LEU A 96 -9.93 -1.18 6.32
N ASN A 97 -9.78 -1.03 5.02
CA ASN A 97 -10.07 -2.08 4.04
C ASN A 97 -8.77 -2.72 3.51
N ASP A 98 -7.68 -2.61 4.27
CA ASP A 98 -6.38 -3.14 3.89
C ASP A 98 -6.40 -4.67 3.88
N ASP A 99 -5.60 -5.23 3.00
CA ASP A 99 -5.32 -6.66 2.90
C ASP A 99 -3.81 -6.90 2.75
N PRO A 100 -3.34 -8.14 2.74
CA PRO A 100 -1.92 -8.44 2.57
C PRO A 100 -1.30 -7.96 1.25
N TRP A 101 -2.08 -7.44 0.30
CA TRP A 101 -1.64 -6.91 -1.00
C TRP A 101 -1.80 -5.39 -1.09
N THR A 102 -2.09 -4.76 0.04
CA THR A 102 -2.19 -3.30 0.15
C THR A 102 -0.86 -2.72 0.60
N ALA A 103 -0.38 -1.70 -0.13
CA ALA A 103 0.66 -0.78 0.30
C ALA A 103 0.01 0.46 0.91
N PHE A 104 0.46 0.87 2.08
CA PHE A 104 0.08 2.13 2.71
C PHE A 104 1.20 3.15 2.56
N LEU A 105 0.86 4.37 2.15
CA LEU A 105 1.78 5.49 2.04
C LEU A 105 1.28 6.69 2.84
N LEU A 106 2.11 7.18 3.75
CA LEU A 106 1.89 8.39 4.51
C LEU A 106 2.59 9.57 3.84
N ALA A 107 1.82 10.57 3.38
CA ALA A 107 2.30 11.83 2.79
C ALA A 107 1.75 13.05 3.53
N PHE A 108 1.74 12.97 4.86
CA PHE A 108 1.41 14.06 5.78
C PHE A 108 2.66 14.72 6.36
N HIS A 109 2.50 15.96 6.84
CA HIS A 109 3.52 16.71 7.59
C HIS A 109 2.96 17.25 8.92
N ASP A 110 1.98 16.55 9.50
CA ASP A 110 1.30 16.89 10.73
C ASP A 110 1.43 15.73 11.72
N VAL A 111 2.04 16.00 12.86
CA VAL A 111 2.46 14.97 13.84
C VAL A 111 1.29 14.15 14.36
N ASP A 112 0.16 14.81 14.64
CA ASP A 112 -1.01 14.14 15.23
C ASP A 112 -1.64 13.15 14.24
N TRP A 113 -1.73 13.55 12.97
CA TRP A 113 -2.19 12.67 11.90
C TRP A 113 -1.20 11.55 11.61
N GLU A 114 0.09 11.87 11.53
CA GLU A 114 1.15 10.90 11.21
C GLU A 114 1.16 9.73 12.20
N GLN A 115 1.07 10.03 13.49
CA GLN A 115 1.12 9.02 14.55
C GLN A 115 -0.09 8.08 14.49
N GLN A 116 -1.29 8.61 14.36
CA GLN A 116 -2.51 7.80 14.34
C GLN A 116 -2.62 6.95 13.06
N LEU A 117 -2.30 7.52 11.90
CA LEU A 117 -2.32 6.80 10.62
C LEU A 117 -1.28 5.68 10.55
N LEU A 118 -0.06 5.94 11.07
CA LEU A 118 0.97 4.91 11.15
C LEU A 118 0.60 3.80 12.15
N ALA A 119 0.04 4.17 13.31
CA ALA A 119 -0.43 3.19 14.30
C ALA A 119 -1.53 2.29 13.70
N GLN A 120 -2.48 2.89 13.00
CA GLN A 120 -3.54 2.16 12.31
C GLN A 120 -2.97 1.19 11.25
N ALA A 121 -2.05 1.67 10.40
CA ALA A 121 -1.42 0.84 9.36
C ALA A 121 -0.57 -0.30 9.95
N LEU A 122 0.14 -0.06 11.06
CA LEU A 122 0.95 -1.09 11.75
C LEU A 122 0.11 -2.20 12.38
N ASN A 123 -1.11 -1.89 12.80
CA ASN A 123 -2.08 -2.87 13.31
C ASN A 123 -2.83 -3.59 12.19
N GLY A 124 -2.74 -3.09 10.96
CA GLY A 124 -3.36 -3.69 9.79
C GLY A 124 -2.48 -4.69 9.04
N PRO A 125 -3.04 -5.35 8.02
CA PRO A 125 -2.38 -6.40 7.24
C PRO A 125 -1.50 -5.87 6.09
N ALA A 126 -1.40 -4.55 5.88
CA ALA A 126 -0.64 -3.96 4.78
C ALA A 126 0.79 -4.52 4.70
N PHE A 127 1.20 -4.97 3.50
CA PHE A 127 2.53 -5.56 3.32
C PHE A 127 3.66 -4.54 3.28
N TYR A 128 3.33 -3.31 2.91
CA TYR A 128 4.25 -2.19 2.80
C TYR A 128 3.67 -0.99 3.54
N ILE A 129 4.48 -0.35 4.38
CA ILE A 129 4.11 0.87 5.09
C ILE A 129 5.23 1.88 4.85
N GLY A 130 4.96 2.92 4.07
CA GLY A 130 5.93 3.94 3.71
C GLY A 130 5.55 5.32 4.21
N ALA A 131 6.54 6.17 4.45
CA ALA A 131 6.31 7.55 4.87
C ALA A 131 7.25 8.53 4.15
N VAL A 132 6.66 9.51 3.48
CA VAL A 132 7.38 10.61 2.84
C VAL A 132 7.99 11.52 3.91
N GLY A 133 9.21 12.02 3.67
CA GLY A 133 9.84 12.98 4.56
C GLY A 133 11.36 12.87 4.60
N SER A 134 11.98 13.50 5.60
CA SER A 134 13.42 13.43 5.84
C SER A 134 13.79 12.31 6.83
N LYS A 135 15.08 11.95 6.88
CA LYS A 135 15.62 11.05 7.93
C LYS A 135 15.28 11.55 9.33
N LYS A 136 15.35 12.87 9.55
CA LYS A 136 15.00 13.49 10.84
C LYS A 136 13.51 13.31 11.16
N THR A 137 12.63 13.49 10.16
CA THR A 137 11.19 13.27 10.31
C THR A 137 10.89 11.80 10.62
N HIS A 138 11.54 10.89 9.93
CA HIS A 138 11.37 9.46 10.17
C HIS A 138 11.81 9.05 11.58
N ALA A 139 12.96 9.52 12.05
CA ALA A 139 13.42 9.25 13.43
C ALA A 139 12.40 9.75 14.48
N ARG A 140 11.83 10.94 14.29
CA ARG A 140 10.77 11.49 15.16
C ARG A 140 9.51 10.61 15.17
N ARG A 141 9.09 10.10 14.00
CA ARG A 141 7.95 9.17 13.87
C ARG A 141 8.19 7.88 14.64
N CYS A 142 9.37 7.29 14.49
CA CYS A 142 9.76 6.08 15.23
C CYS A 142 9.73 6.32 16.74
N GLU A 143 10.24 7.46 17.21
CA GLU A 143 10.18 7.82 18.64
C GLU A 143 8.73 7.99 19.12
N GLY A 144 7.86 8.64 18.34
CA GLY A 144 6.45 8.76 18.66
C GLY A 144 5.75 7.40 18.77
N LEU A 145 6.03 6.48 17.87
CA LEU A 145 5.48 5.12 17.90
C LEU A 145 5.96 4.32 19.13
N ARG A 146 7.23 4.48 19.54
CA ARG A 146 7.75 3.87 20.81
C ARG A 146 6.99 4.37 22.03
N LYS A 147 6.74 5.67 22.09
CA LYS A 147 6.03 6.30 23.22
C LYS A 147 4.59 5.78 23.39
N VAL A 148 3.96 5.33 22.30
CA VAL A 148 2.61 4.73 22.34
C VAL A 148 2.61 3.21 22.37
N GLY A 149 3.78 2.58 22.60
CA GLY A 149 3.89 1.16 22.92
C GLY A 149 4.17 0.21 21.75
N PHE A 150 4.48 0.71 20.54
CA PHE A 150 4.91 -0.17 19.45
C PHE A 150 6.32 -0.70 19.68
N THR A 151 6.51 -1.99 19.40
CA THR A 151 7.80 -2.67 19.48
C THR A 151 8.72 -2.27 18.32
N GLU A 152 10.04 -2.40 18.48
CA GLU A 152 11.01 -2.14 17.40
C GLU A 152 10.71 -2.99 16.14
N ARG A 153 10.27 -4.23 16.32
CA ARG A 153 9.87 -5.10 15.19
C ARG A 153 8.72 -4.51 14.38
N GLN A 154 7.75 -3.90 15.05
CA GLN A 154 6.62 -3.25 14.37
C GLN A 154 7.08 -1.94 13.71
N ILE A 155 7.84 -1.11 14.43
CA ILE A 155 8.36 0.17 13.94
C ILE A 155 9.23 -0.02 12.70
N ASN A 156 10.05 -1.05 12.65
CA ASN A 156 10.91 -1.38 11.50
C ASN A 156 10.13 -1.79 10.24
N ARG A 157 8.81 -2.01 10.33
CA ARG A 157 7.96 -2.15 9.14
C ARG A 157 7.69 -0.82 8.44
N VAL A 158 7.89 0.31 9.14
CA VAL A 158 7.71 1.64 8.54
C VAL A 158 8.98 2.04 7.78
N ARG A 159 8.90 2.11 6.48
CA ARG A 159 9.98 2.59 5.62
C ARG A 159 9.95 4.12 5.56
N GLY A 160 11.09 4.74 5.75
CA GLY A 160 11.21 6.20 5.67
C GLY A 160 12.66 6.69 5.79
N PRO A 161 13.03 7.68 5.02
CA PRO A 161 12.29 8.28 3.91
C PRO A 161 12.05 7.28 2.77
N VAL A 162 10.86 7.33 2.17
CA VAL A 162 10.53 6.47 1.02
C VAL A 162 11.06 7.03 -0.29
N GLY A 163 11.26 6.13 -1.23
CA GLY A 163 11.69 6.41 -2.59
C GLY A 163 13.11 5.89 -2.86
N LEU A 164 13.29 5.26 -4.03
CA LEU A 164 14.60 4.72 -4.46
C LEU A 164 15.65 5.82 -4.63
N ILE A 165 15.21 7.05 -4.97
CA ILE A 165 16.10 8.20 -5.17
C ILE A 165 15.89 9.17 -4.00
N PRO A 166 16.94 9.44 -3.20
CA PRO A 166 16.81 10.29 -2.03
C PRO A 166 16.64 11.78 -2.38
N SER A 167 16.00 12.52 -1.48
CA SER A 167 15.92 14.00 -1.53
C SER A 167 15.22 14.59 -2.75
N MET A 168 14.26 13.88 -3.33
CA MET A 168 13.41 14.41 -4.40
C MET A 168 12.50 15.53 -3.86
N ARG A 169 12.48 16.67 -4.57
CA ARG A 169 11.66 17.84 -4.22
C ARG A 169 10.47 18.05 -5.15
N ASP A 170 10.61 17.61 -6.40
CA ASP A 170 9.52 17.65 -7.36
C ASP A 170 8.54 16.52 -7.08
N ALA A 171 7.25 16.86 -6.98
CA ALA A 171 6.19 15.91 -6.62
C ALA A 171 6.06 14.76 -7.63
N SER A 172 6.23 15.03 -8.92
CA SER A 172 6.13 14.01 -9.98
C SER A 172 7.32 13.06 -9.94
N MET A 173 8.54 13.57 -9.73
CA MET A 173 9.74 12.75 -9.60
C MET A 173 9.74 11.95 -8.30
N LEU A 174 9.24 12.55 -7.20
CA LEU A 174 9.01 11.83 -5.95
C LEU A 174 8.03 10.67 -6.17
N ALA A 175 6.93 10.92 -6.89
CA ALA A 175 5.94 9.90 -7.21
C ALA A 175 6.56 8.70 -7.97
N VAL A 176 7.40 8.95 -8.98
CA VAL A 176 8.12 7.91 -9.72
C VAL A 176 9.02 7.10 -8.78
N SER A 177 9.83 7.78 -7.96
CA SER A 177 10.79 7.15 -7.04
C SER A 177 10.10 6.28 -5.99
N VAL A 178 9.01 6.78 -5.39
CA VAL A 178 8.23 6.07 -4.38
C VAL A 178 7.45 4.90 -4.98
N LEU A 179 6.81 5.10 -6.13
CA LEU A 179 6.05 4.03 -6.77
C LEU A 179 6.96 2.88 -7.22
N ALA A 180 8.16 3.18 -7.71
CA ALA A 180 9.15 2.16 -8.06
C ALA A 180 9.55 1.31 -6.84
N GLU A 181 9.79 1.92 -5.67
CA GLU A 181 10.08 1.18 -4.42
C GLU A 181 8.91 0.29 -4.00
N ILE A 182 7.68 0.78 -4.11
CA ILE A 182 6.48 -0.01 -3.77
C ILE A 182 6.33 -1.20 -4.72
N VAL A 183 6.54 -1.00 -6.02
CA VAL A 183 6.47 -2.07 -7.03
C VAL A 183 7.56 -3.12 -6.80
N GLU A 184 8.79 -2.71 -6.47
CA GLU A 184 9.87 -3.63 -6.09
C GLU A 184 9.49 -4.51 -4.89
N ALA A 185 8.95 -3.88 -3.84
CA ALA A 185 8.48 -4.59 -2.65
C ALA A 185 7.34 -5.56 -2.96
N TYR A 186 6.41 -5.17 -3.85
CA TYR A 186 5.32 -6.03 -4.30
C TYR A 186 5.85 -7.22 -5.09
N GLN A 187 6.76 -7.01 -6.04
CA GLN A 187 7.36 -8.09 -6.84
C GLN A 187 8.12 -9.08 -5.96
N SER A 188 8.89 -8.59 -4.99
CA SER A 188 9.56 -9.44 -4.01
C SER A 188 8.58 -10.31 -3.23
N LYS A 189 7.45 -9.73 -2.80
CA LYS A 189 6.39 -10.48 -2.11
C LYS A 189 5.76 -11.55 -3.00
N VAL A 190 5.50 -11.24 -4.29
CA VAL A 190 4.93 -12.18 -5.25
C VAL A 190 5.88 -13.35 -5.50
N GLN A 191 7.18 -13.08 -5.69
CA GLN A 191 8.19 -14.12 -5.94
C GLN A 191 8.38 -15.08 -4.75
N PHE A 192 8.24 -14.60 -3.52
CA PHE A 192 8.33 -15.42 -2.31
C PHE A 192 7.02 -16.13 -1.94
N HIS A 193 5.95 -15.97 -2.72
CA HIS A 193 4.71 -16.69 -2.46
C HIS A 193 4.81 -18.13 -2.99
N PRO A 194 4.56 -19.17 -2.16
CA PRO A 194 4.82 -20.58 -2.53
C PRO A 194 4.05 -21.08 -3.77
N ALA A 195 3.11 -20.32 -4.30
CA ALA A 195 2.40 -20.64 -5.54
C ALA A 195 3.23 -20.49 -6.84
N HIS A 196 4.46 -19.95 -6.77
CA HIS A 196 5.31 -19.72 -7.94
C HIS A 196 6.46 -20.73 -8.12
N PHE A 197 6.57 -21.73 -7.26
CA PHE A 197 7.63 -22.70 -7.31
C PHE A 197 7.12 -24.11 -7.71
N TYR A 198 6.57 -24.21 -8.92
CA TYR A 198 6.52 -25.53 -9.62
C TYR A 198 6.12 -25.34 -11.07
#